data_319aab57a64394a8d3e93819ebe2368f
#
_entry.id   319aab57a64394a8d3e93819ebe2368f
#
_cell.length_a   1.000
_cell.length_b   1.000
_cell.length_c   1.000
_cell.angle_alpha   90.00
_cell.angle_beta   90.00
_cell.angle_gamma   90.00
#
_symmetry.space_group_name_H-M   'P 1'
#
loop_
_entity.id
_entity.type
_entity.pdbx_description
1 polymer ?
#
loop_
_entity_poly.entity_id
_entity_poly.type
_entity_poly.pdbx_seq_one_letter_code
_entity_poly.pdbx_strand_id
1 'polypeptide(L)'
;MEQLASLLLHSRTQVHSFHLGQKGVGAFSAHMALGNYYDTIGGIVDGLVEAYQGQYGLIKLQPVSGLDTNNDIKNVIAYFDKLIAAVAKLRQDKKLQMSWLQNDIDTVVTLLYSTKYKLVNLQ
;
A
#
# COMPACT_ATOMS: atom_id res chain seq x y z
N MET A 1 -14.06 2.03 -4.84
CA MET A 1 -13.54 1.53 -3.51
C MET A 1 -13.11 0.08 -3.54
N GLU A 2 -13.87 -0.79 -4.17
CA GLU A 2 -13.55 -2.23 -4.15
C GLU A 2 -12.16 -2.54 -4.70
N GLN A 3 -11.82 -1.94 -5.84
CA GLN A 3 -10.50 -2.13 -6.45
C GLN A 3 -9.39 -1.54 -5.59
N LEU A 4 -9.58 -0.36 -5.03
CA LEU A 4 -8.59 0.28 -4.16
C LEU A 4 -8.36 -0.53 -2.89
N ALA A 5 -9.42 -0.95 -2.21
CA ALA A 5 -9.31 -1.76 -0.99
C ALA A 5 -8.60 -3.09 -1.27
N SER A 6 -8.98 -3.78 -2.33
CA SER A 6 -8.38 -5.06 -2.70
C SER A 6 -6.89 -4.91 -3.02
N LEU A 7 -6.53 -3.86 -3.75
CA LEU A 7 -5.12 -3.55 -4.07
C LEU A 7 -4.30 -3.27 -2.81
N LEU A 8 -4.83 -2.49 -1.88
CA LEU A 8 -4.11 -2.14 -0.65
C LEU A 8 -4.00 -3.31 0.32
N LEU A 9 -5.02 -4.16 0.41
CA LEU A 9 -4.94 -5.39 1.20
C LEU A 9 -3.90 -6.35 0.62
N HIS A 10 -3.85 -6.49 -0.70
CA HIS A 10 -2.80 -7.27 -1.36
C HIS A 10 -1.42 -6.69 -1.08
N SER A 11 -1.29 -5.36 -1.09
CA SER A 11 -0.01 -4.70 -0.83
C SER A 11 0.54 -5.03 0.56
N ARG A 12 -0.33 -5.19 1.55
CA ARG A 12 0.08 -5.59 2.89
C ARG A 12 0.81 -6.94 2.86
N THR A 13 0.25 -7.93 2.19
CA THR A 13 0.86 -9.26 2.09
C THR A 13 2.10 -9.25 1.19
N GLN A 14 2.04 -8.55 0.07
CA GLN A 14 3.17 -8.44 -0.86
C GLN A 14 4.38 -7.78 -0.17
N VAL A 15 4.17 -6.70 0.54
CA VAL A 15 5.26 -6.00 1.23
C VAL A 15 5.78 -6.81 2.41
N HIS A 16 4.92 -7.55 3.10
CA HIS A 16 5.36 -8.50 4.12
C HIS A 16 6.28 -9.58 3.51
N SER A 17 5.93 -10.10 2.34
CA SER A 17 6.78 -11.03 1.62
C SER A 17 8.15 -10.42 1.27
N PHE A 18 8.17 -9.21 0.74
CA PHE A 18 9.42 -8.50 0.46
C PHE A 18 10.26 -8.29 1.74
N HIS A 19 9.61 -7.93 2.84
CA HIS A 19 10.25 -7.75 4.16
C HIS A 19 10.99 -9.02 4.60
N LEU A 20 10.35 -10.17 4.46
CA LEU A 20 10.93 -11.46 4.84
C LEU A 20 12.08 -11.90 3.92
N GLY A 21 12.09 -11.43 2.68
CA GLY A 21 13.07 -11.81 1.68
C GLY A 21 14.31 -10.93 1.59
N GLN A 22 14.44 -9.89 2.42
CA GLN A 22 15.58 -8.98 2.36
C GLN A 22 16.85 -9.65 2.88
N LYS A 23 17.97 -9.45 2.18
CA LYS A 23 19.28 -9.99 2.56
C LYS A 23 20.40 -9.12 2.00
N GLY A 24 21.55 -9.18 2.65
CA GLY A 24 22.75 -8.50 2.19
C GLY A 24 22.94 -7.10 2.78
N VAL A 25 23.88 -6.37 2.21
CA VAL A 25 24.23 -5.02 2.66
C VAL A 25 23.05 -4.06 2.42
N GLY A 26 22.70 -3.28 3.44
CA GLY A 26 21.56 -2.35 3.38
C GLY A 26 20.20 -3.01 3.61
N ALA A 27 20.14 -4.33 3.70
CA ALA A 27 18.88 -5.05 3.81
C ALA A 27 18.16 -4.81 5.14
N PHE A 28 18.90 -4.56 6.23
CA PHE A 28 18.25 -4.30 7.51
C PHE A 28 17.37 -3.04 7.46
N SER A 29 17.86 -1.98 6.84
CA SER A 29 17.10 -0.73 6.65
C SER A 29 15.85 -0.97 5.81
N ALA A 30 15.99 -1.70 4.69
CA ALA A 30 14.84 -2.05 3.84
C ALA A 30 13.85 -2.93 4.61
N HIS A 31 14.31 -3.93 5.33
CA HIS A 31 13.48 -4.80 6.16
C HIS A 31 12.64 -3.99 7.15
N MET A 32 13.26 -3.03 7.84
CA MET A 32 12.55 -2.18 8.81
C MET A 32 11.53 -1.27 8.14
N ALA A 33 11.87 -0.66 7.00
CA ALA A 33 10.95 0.21 6.26
C ALA A 33 9.72 -0.56 5.76
N LEU A 34 9.94 -1.74 5.20
CA LEU A 34 8.88 -2.62 4.71
C LEU A 34 8.01 -3.13 5.86
N GLY A 35 8.62 -3.45 7.01
CA GLY A 35 7.92 -3.85 8.22
C GLY A 35 6.97 -2.77 8.72
N ASN A 36 7.44 -1.53 8.78
CA ASN A 36 6.60 -0.40 9.15
C ASN A 36 5.41 -0.22 8.20
N TYR A 37 5.62 -0.42 6.89
CA TYR A 37 4.54 -0.30 5.92
C TYR A 37 3.44 -1.32 6.18
N TYR A 38 3.77 -2.62 6.23
CA TYR A 38 2.71 -3.62 6.36
C TYR A 38 2.03 -3.60 7.73
N ASP A 39 2.73 -3.17 8.77
CA ASP A 39 2.13 -2.98 10.10
C ASP A 39 1.14 -1.80 10.12
N THR A 40 1.38 -0.79 9.31
CA THR A 40 0.62 0.47 9.33
C THR A 40 -0.56 0.45 8.35
N ILE A 41 -0.38 -0.11 7.16
CA ILE A 41 -1.37 -0.02 6.08
C ILE A 41 -2.72 -0.67 6.44
N GLY A 42 -2.72 -1.75 7.22
CA GLY A 42 -3.94 -2.46 7.58
C GLY A 42 -4.96 -1.59 8.30
N GLY A 43 -4.52 -0.84 9.30
CA GLY A 43 -5.40 0.06 10.06
C GLY A 43 -5.93 1.22 9.20
N ILE A 44 -5.11 1.74 8.30
CA ILE A 44 -5.54 2.80 7.38
C ILE A 44 -6.61 2.28 6.42
N VAL A 45 -6.41 1.09 5.86
CA VAL A 45 -7.39 0.47 4.95
C VAL A 45 -8.70 0.19 5.67
N ASP A 46 -8.63 -0.35 6.89
CA ASP A 46 -9.83 -0.60 7.70
C ASP A 46 -10.65 0.69 7.89
N GLY A 47 -10.00 1.76 8.29
CA GLY A 47 -10.67 3.06 8.48
C GLY A 47 -11.31 3.59 7.20
N LEU A 48 -10.57 3.52 6.08
CA LEU A 48 -11.05 3.96 4.78
C LEU A 48 -12.27 3.14 4.31
N VAL A 49 -12.18 1.82 4.38
CA VAL A 49 -13.24 0.91 3.92
C VAL A 49 -14.47 1.05 4.81
N GLU A 50 -14.29 1.09 6.13
CA GLU A 50 -15.41 1.26 7.06
C GLU A 50 -16.14 2.58 6.86
N ALA A 51 -15.43 3.68 6.64
CA ALA A 51 -16.03 4.98 6.34
C ALA A 51 -16.83 4.94 5.04
N TYR A 52 -16.29 4.31 4.00
CA TYR A 52 -17.02 4.14 2.74
C TYR A 52 -18.27 3.26 2.92
N GLN A 53 -18.14 2.13 3.59
CA GLN A 53 -19.25 1.20 3.82
C GLN A 53 -20.34 1.81 4.71
N GLY A 54 -19.95 2.65 5.66
CA GLY A 54 -20.91 3.39 6.48
C GLY A 54 -21.77 4.34 5.67
N GLN A 55 -21.25 4.88 4.58
CA GLN A 55 -21.96 5.80 3.70
C GLN A 55 -22.71 5.08 2.57
N TYR A 56 -22.11 4.07 1.96
CA TYR A 56 -22.59 3.47 0.71
C TYR A 56 -23.00 2.00 0.82
N GLY A 57 -22.77 1.35 1.96
CA GLY A 57 -23.04 -0.07 2.15
C GLY A 57 -21.82 -0.95 1.85
N LEU A 58 -21.95 -2.23 2.15
CA LEU A 58 -20.85 -3.19 2.06
C LEU A 58 -20.33 -3.31 0.64
N ILE A 59 -19.01 -3.36 0.52
CA ILE A 59 -18.32 -3.63 -0.74
C ILE A 59 -18.04 -5.13 -0.86
N LYS A 60 -17.76 -5.56 -2.10
CA LYS A 60 -17.29 -6.90 -2.40
C LYS A 60 -15.83 -6.81 -2.84
N LEU A 61 -14.94 -7.36 -2.03
CA LEU A 61 -13.51 -7.36 -2.36
C LEU A 61 -13.25 -8.21 -3.61
N GLN A 62 -12.29 -7.74 -4.42
CA GLN A 62 -11.88 -8.42 -5.63
C GLN A 62 -10.71 -9.35 -5.31
N PRO A 63 -10.65 -10.55 -5.88
CA PRO A 63 -9.48 -11.39 -5.71
C PRO A 63 -8.27 -10.75 -6.38
N VAL A 64 -7.16 -10.68 -5.65
CA VAL A 64 -5.86 -10.31 -6.19
C VAL A 64 -4.93 -11.48 -5.91
N SER A 65 -4.50 -12.15 -6.96
CA SER A 65 -3.74 -13.39 -6.81
C SER A 65 -2.26 -13.21 -7.11
N GLY A 66 -1.45 -14.03 -6.47
CA GLY A 66 -0.02 -14.11 -6.69
C GLY A 66 0.78 -13.09 -5.89
N LEU A 67 1.99 -13.51 -5.56
CA LEU A 67 2.99 -12.65 -4.93
C LEU A 67 4.21 -12.61 -5.82
N ASP A 68 4.76 -11.41 -5.97
CA ASP A 68 6.07 -11.22 -6.59
C ASP A 68 7.14 -11.71 -5.60
N THR A 69 7.97 -12.64 -6.02
CA THR A 69 9.01 -13.23 -5.18
C THR A 69 10.39 -12.65 -5.46
N ASN A 70 10.48 -11.65 -6.34
CA ASN A 70 11.74 -10.96 -6.61
C ASN A 70 12.00 -9.89 -5.53
N ASN A 71 12.86 -10.21 -4.59
CA ASN A 71 13.16 -9.37 -3.42
C ASN A 71 14.29 -8.35 -3.68
N ASP A 72 14.80 -8.25 -4.91
CA ASP A 72 15.78 -7.23 -5.28
C ASP A 72 15.24 -5.84 -4.97
N ILE A 73 16.08 -4.99 -4.35
CA ILE A 73 15.65 -3.67 -3.91
C ILE A 73 15.09 -2.81 -5.05
N LYS A 74 15.66 -2.93 -6.26
CA LYS A 74 15.17 -2.19 -7.43
C LYS A 74 13.76 -2.63 -7.79
N ASN A 75 13.47 -3.92 -7.70
CA ASN A 75 12.14 -4.45 -7.97
C ASN A 75 11.15 -4.00 -6.89
N VAL A 76 11.57 -4.00 -5.64
CA VAL A 76 10.73 -3.55 -4.51
C VAL A 76 10.37 -2.06 -4.68
N ILE A 77 11.35 -1.22 -5.02
CA ILE A 77 11.10 0.20 -5.30
C ILE A 77 10.15 0.38 -6.48
N ALA A 78 10.35 -0.38 -7.56
CA ALA A 78 9.48 -0.34 -8.73
C ALA A 78 8.03 -0.74 -8.36
N TYR A 79 7.85 -1.69 -7.46
CA TYR A 79 6.54 -2.05 -6.93
C TYR A 79 5.85 -0.86 -6.26
N PHE A 80 6.57 -0.13 -5.40
CA PHE A 80 6.02 1.07 -4.76
C PHE A 80 5.67 2.16 -5.78
N ASP A 81 6.48 2.35 -6.80
CA ASP A 81 6.17 3.32 -7.87
C ASP A 81 4.87 2.97 -8.59
N LYS A 82 4.66 1.70 -8.91
CA LYS A 82 3.42 1.22 -9.54
C LYS A 82 2.23 1.37 -8.62
N LEU A 83 2.40 1.07 -7.34
CA LEU A 83 1.33 1.18 -6.35
C LEU A 83 0.92 2.64 -6.16
N ILE A 84 1.89 3.55 -6.07
CA ILE A 84 1.63 4.99 -5.98
C ILE A 84 0.82 5.47 -7.18
N ALA A 85 1.22 5.07 -8.40
CA ALA A 85 0.51 5.45 -9.61
C ALA A 85 -0.92 4.89 -9.65
N ALA A 86 -1.11 3.64 -9.22
CA ALA A 86 -2.42 3.00 -9.17
C ALA A 86 -3.35 3.70 -8.16
N VAL A 87 -2.85 4.03 -6.98
CA VAL A 87 -3.62 4.75 -5.96
C VAL A 87 -4.00 6.14 -6.46
N ALA A 88 -3.09 6.86 -7.10
CA ALA A 88 -3.36 8.18 -7.66
C ALA A 88 -4.48 8.13 -8.70
N LYS A 89 -4.50 7.11 -9.54
CA LYS A 89 -5.54 6.91 -10.54
C LYS A 89 -6.89 6.59 -9.88
N LEU A 90 -6.92 5.67 -8.92
CA LEU A 90 -8.14 5.25 -8.23
C LEU A 90 -8.73 6.37 -7.36
N ARG A 91 -7.87 7.26 -6.83
CA ARG A 91 -8.31 8.43 -6.07
C ARG A 91 -9.24 9.35 -6.86
N GLN A 92 -9.18 9.30 -8.19
CA GLN A 92 -10.02 10.13 -9.07
C GLN A 92 -11.42 9.55 -9.30
N ASP A 93 -11.71 8.36 -8.79
CA ASP A 93 -13.03 7.74 -8.91
C ASP A 93 -14.09 8.68 -8.33
N LYS A 94 -15.19 8.86 -9.07
CA LYS A 94 -16.28 9.78 -8.71
C LYS A 94 -16.91 9.44 -7.35
N LYS A 95 -16.90 8.19 -6.96
CA LYS A 95 -17.46 7.72 -5.69
C LYS A 95 -16.55 7.98 -4.49
N LEU A 96 -15.32 8.42 -4.71
CA LEU A 96 -14.31 8.63 -3.68
C LEU A 96 -14.02 10.11 -3.40
N GLN A 97 -14.90 11.03 -3.85
CA GLN A 97 -14.60 12.47 -3.79
C GLN A 97 -15.00 13.14 -2.48
N MET A 98 -15.64 12.45 -1.56
CA MET A 98 -15.94 13.01 -0.23
C MET A 98 -14.64 13.34 0.50
N SER A 99 -14.60 14.48 1.18
CA SER A 99 -13.37 14.99 1.80
C SER A 99 -12.73 13.99 2.78
N TRP A 100 -13.53 13.30 3.57
CA TRP A 100 -13.01 12.31 4.52
C TRP A 100 -12.41 11.09 3.84
N LEU A 101 -12.95 10.64 2.71
CA LEU A 101 -12.36 9.55 1.91
C LEU A 101 -11.06 10.01 1.25
N GLN A 102 -11.04 11.21 0.71
CA GLN A 102 -9.82 11.80 0.13
C GLN A 102 -8.72 11.95 1.17
N ASN A 103 -9.05 12.38 2.38
CA ASN A 103 -8.09 12.49 3.47
C ASN A 103 -7.47 11.14 3.84
N ASP A 104 -8.28 10.09 3.91
CA ASP A 104 -7.79 8.74 4.22
C ASP A 104 -6.90 8.21 3.08
N ILE A 105 -7.27 8.44 1.83
CA ILE A 105 -6.44 8.08 0.67
C ILE A 105 -5.12 8.84 0.71
N ASP A 106 -5.14 10.12 1.06
CA ASP A 106 -3.93 10.93 1.20
C ASP A 106 -2.99 10.39 2.28
N THR A 107 -3.53 9.84 3.36
CA THR A 107 -2.74 9.16 4.39
C THR A 107 -2.03 7.93 3.83
N VAL A 108 -2.71 7.16 2.97
CA VAL A 108 -2.09 6.05 2.24
C VAL A 108 -0.94 6.55 1.36
N VAL A 109 -1.18 7.60 0.59
CA VAL A 109 -0.18 8.19 -0.31
C VAL A 109 1.06 8.65 0.47
N THR A 110 0.86 9.31 1.61
CA THR A 110 1.96 9.72 2.48
C THR A 110 2.78 8.52 2.95
N LEU A 111 2.12 7.45 3.37
CA LEU A 111 2.82 6.24 3.79
C LEU A 111 3.62 5.62 2.64
N LEU A 112 3.05 5.57 1.44
CA LEU A 112 3.74 5.03 0.26
C LEU A 112 5.01 5.82 -0.08
N TYR A 113 4.92 7.14 -0.13
CA TYR A 113 6.07 7.99 -0.42
C TYR A 113 7.12 7.93 0.69
N SER A 114 6.70 7.94 1.94
CA SER A 114 7.60 7.84 3.09
C SER A 114 8.37 6.51 3.08
N THR A 115 7.70 5.41 2.75
CA THR A 115 8.35 4.11 2.61
C THR A 115 9.34 4.11 1.45
N LYS A 116 8.93 4.62 0.29
CA LYS A 116 9.83 4.76 -0.87
C LYS A 116 11.06 5.59 -0.53
N TYR A 117 10.88 6.71 0.17
CA TYR A 117 12.01 7.56 0.61
C TYR A 117 13.05 6.74 1.37
N LYS A 118 12.61 5.93 2.33
CA LYS A 118 13.51 5.09 3.14
C LYS A 118 14.22 4.05 2.29
N LEU A 119 13.50 3.42 1.37
CA LEU A 119 14.07 2.39 0.49
C LEU A 119 15.14 2.96 -0.46
N VAL A 120 14.92 4.17 -0.94
CA VAL A 120 15.86 4.82 -1.89
C VAL A 120 17.07 5.42 -1.18
N ASN A 121 16.88 6.01 -0.01
CA ASN A 121 17.89 6.90 0.58
C ASN A 121 18.58 6.37 1.83
N LEU A 122 18.01 5.40 2.53
CA LEU A 122 18.50 4.98 3.85
C LEU A 122 19.14 3.59 3.84
N GLN A 123 19.79 3.24 2.78
CA GLN A 123 20.46 1.94 2.64
C GLN A 123 21.91 1.96 3.06
#